data_759f010f1ca4f0e27a6b534149175027
#
_entry.id   759f010f1ca4f0e27a6b534149175027
#
_cell.length_a   1.000
_cell.length_b   1.000
_cell.length_c   1.000
_cell.angle_alpha   90.00
_cell.angle_beta   90.00
_cell.angle_gamma   90.00
#
_symmetry.space_group_name_H-M   'P 1'
#
loop_
_entity.id
_entity.type
_entity.pdbx_description
1 polymer ?
#
loop_
_entity_poly.entity_id
_entity_poly.type
_entity_poly.pdbx_seq_one_letter_code
_entity_poly.pdbx_strand_id
1 'polypeptide(L)'
;MEMPEIFRNLKRGMGIAGIFFGVIGIVVCIALYFIISPVIDKVEANAVLTMEHASTAVGSVSDSLRYEAESLSSMGRTYQNISEGLGMVEGGFDELASSLRAVSRELGGSSLISENTLRKFNSSADEFSAASSNFKNAKASFSALSNSAARMSSEINSTISSLTSVKNDVEEAKESVRRVFWGLRAALLLGTIAAVLIFLILICYSAGILL
;
A
#
# COMPACT_ATOMS: atom_id res chain seq x y z
N MET A 1 -5.37 -84.70 20.18
CA MET A 1 -4.38 -84.01 19.31
C MET A 1 -5.12 -83.16 18.27
N GLU A 2 -5.84 -82.12 18.68
CA GLU A 2 -6.67 -81.29 17.79
C GLU A 2 -6.11 -79.87 17.55
N MET A 3 -4.86 -79.65 17.90
CA MET A 3 -4.20 -78.33 17.69
C MET A 3 -4.01 -77.93 16.22
N PRO A 4 -3.79 -78.77 15.24
CA PRO A 4 -3.49 -78.33 13.87
C PRO A 4 -4.69 -77.72 13.11
N GLU A 5 -5.92 -78.07 13.41
CA GLU A 5 -7.10 -77.52 12.72
C GLU A 5 -7.46 -76.14 13.22
N ILE A 6 -7.40 -75.89 14.51
CA ILE A 6 -7.69 -74.59 15.10
C ILE A 6 -6.67 -73.56 14.59
N PHE A 7 -5.37 -73.92 14.52
CA PHE A 7 -4.33 -73.04 13.98
C PHE A 7 -4.51 -72.76 12.48
N ARG A 8 -4.95 -73.76 11.69
CA ARG A 8 -5.19 -73.57 10.25
C ARG A 8 -6.42 -72.67 9.99
N ASN A 9 -7.46 -72.81 10.79
CA ASN A 9 -8.67 -71.94 10.68
C ASN A 9 -8.39 -70.53 11.16
N LEU A 10 -7.59 -70.34 12.21
CA LEU A 10 -7.14 -69.00 12.66
C LEU A 10 -6.25 -68.31 11.60
N LYS A 11 -5.33 -69.05 11.00
CA LYS A 11 -4.45 -68.55 9.92
C LYS A 11 -5.28 -68.10 8.70
N ARG A 12 -6.28 -68.86 8.27
CA ARG A 12 -7.18 -68.48 7.18
C ARG A 12 -8.06 -67.28 7.54
N GLY A 13 -8.55 -67.19 8.76
CA GLY A 13 -9.32 -66.05 9.22
C GLY A 13 -8.49 -64.77 9.21
N MET A 14 -7.26 -64.79 9.70
CA MET A 14 -6.32 -63.63 9.67
C MET A 14 -5.97 -63.25 8.24
N GLY A 15 -5.72 -64.16 7.31
CA GLY A 15 -5.47 -63.85 5.91
C GLY A 15 -6.63 -63.14 5.22
N ILE A 16 -7.85 -63.66 5.39
CA ILE A 16 -9.08 -63.03 4.82
C ILE A 16 -9.29 -61.62 5.40
N ALA A 17 -9.18 -61.46 6.73
CA ALA A 17 -9.30 -60.14 7.37
C ALA A 17 -8.26 -59.13 6.86
N GLY A 18 -6.99 -59.56 6.69
CA GLY A 18 -5.93 -58.72 6.17
C GLY A 18 -6.17 -58.22 4.73
N ILE A 19 -6.66 -59.09 3.85
CA ILE A 19 -7.07 -58.72 2.48
C ILE A 19 -8.20 -57.68 2.53
N PHE A 20 -9.25 -57.95 3.35
CA PHE A 20 -10.39 -57.06 3.45
C PHE A 20 -10.04 -55.66 3.98
N PHE A 21 -9.22 -55.60 5.05
CA PHE A 21 -8.75 -54.31 5.58
C PHE A 21 -7.79 -53.62 4.60
N GLY A 22 -6.96 -54.34 3.86
CA GLY A 22 -6.10 -53.78 2.84
C GLY A 22 -6.89 -53.12 1.70
N VAL A 23 -7.91 -53.77 1.18
CA VAL A 23 -8.79 -53.24 0.13
C VAL A 23 -9.56 -51.99 0.63
N ILE A 24 -10.16 -52.06 1.81
CA ILE A 24 -10.82 -50.87 2.41
C ILE A 24 -9.85 -49.76 2.60
N GLY A 25 -8.62 -50.00 3.09
CA GLY A 25 -7.58 -48.99 3.28
C GLY A 25 -7.23 -48.27 1.99
N ILE A 26 -7.07 -48.99 0.88
CA ILE A 26 -6.81 -48.40 -0.44
C ILE A 26 -7.98 -47.50 -0.87
N VAL A 27 -9.21 -47.97 -0.76
CA VAL A 27 -10.42 -47.19 -1.13
C VAL A 27 -10.51 -45.91 -0.30
N VAL A 28 -10.29 -46.00 1.00
CA VAL A 28 -10.30 -44.84 1.90
C VAL A 28 -9.19 -43.83 1.53
N CYS A 29 -7.97 -44.28 1.26
CA CYS A 29 -6.86 -43.37 0.84
C CYS A 29 -7.20 -42.66 -0.45
N ILE A 30 -7.72 -43.33 -1.45
CA ILE A 30 -8.14 -42.71 -2.72
C ILE A 30 -9.28 -41.73 -2.50
N ALA A 31 -10.29 -42.08 -1.72
CA ALA A 31 -11.41 -41.22 -1.40
C ALA A 31 -10.96 -39.94 -0.68
N LEU A 32 -10.07 -40.06 0.31
CA LEU A 32 -9.50 -38.93 1.02
C LEU A 32 -8.70 -38.00 0.07
N TYR A 33 -7.94 -38.55 -0.86
CA TYR A 33 -7.24 -37.75 -1.86
C TYR A 33 -8.21 -36.90 -2.68
N PHE A 34 -9.30 -37.50 -3.19
CA PHE A 34 -10.31 -36.78 -4.00
C PHE A 34 -11.12 -35.75 -3.19
N ILE A 35 -11.24 -35.92 -1.89
CA ILE A 35 -11.92 -34.95 -1.01
C ILE A 35 -11.00 -33.79 -0.66
N ILE A 36 -9.74 -34.07 -0.35
CA ILE A 36 -8.79 -33.06 0.16
C ILE A 36 -8.22 -32.21 -0.97
N SER A 37 -7.92 -32.79 -2.13
CA SER A 37 -7.29 -32.07 -3.27
C SER A 37 -8.08 -30.82 -3.69
N PRO A 38 -9.41 -30.89 -3.95
CA PRO A 38 -10.18 -29.69 -4.35
C PRO A 38 -10.32 -28.66 -3.22
N VAL A 39 -10.20 -29.05 -1.96
CA VAL A 39 -10.18 -28.11 -0.83
C VAL A 39 -8.89 -27.30 -0.84
N ILE A 40 -7.74 -27.97 -1.05
CA ILE A 40 -6.44 -27.32 -1.19
C ILE A 40 -6.47 -26.31 -2.36
N ASP A 41 -6.99 -26.72 -3.53
CA ASP A 41 -7.10 -25.86 -4.72
C ASP A 41 -7.96 -24.62 -4.44
N LYS A 42 -9.07 -24.79 -3.74
CA LYS A 42 -9.99 -23.71 -3.41
C LYS A 42 -9.38 -22.72 -2.41
N VAL A 43 -8.66 -23.22 -1.42
CA VAL A 43 -7.97 -22.38 -0.42
C VAL A 43 -6.83 -21.58 -1.08
N GLU A 44 -6.02 -22.23 -1.94
CA GLU A 44 -4.99 -21.56 -2.70
C GLU A 44 -5.58 -20.45 -3.59
N ALA A 45 -6.60 -20.78 -4.39
CA ALA A 45 -7.23 -19.82 -5.28
C ALA A 45 -7.77 -18.59 -4.52
N ASN A 46 -8.43 -18.81 -3.38
CA ASN A 46 -8.93 -17.72 -2.55
C ASN A 46 -7.80 -16.88 -1.93
N ALA A 47 -6.74 -17.52 -1.45
CA ALA A 47 -5.59 -16.82 -0.90
C ALA A 47 -4.90 -15.94 -1.95
N VAL A 48 -4.65 -16.49 -3.14
CA VAL A 48 -4.05 -15.75 -4.27
C VAL A 48 -4.95 -14.60 -4.71
N LEU A 49 -6.26 -14.82 -4.84
CA LEU A 49 -7.23 -13.79 -5.21
C LEU A 49 -7.27 -12.64 -4.17
N THR A 50 -7.24 -12.97 -2.90
CA THR A 50 -7.20 -11.96 -1.82
C THR A 50 -5.94 -11.09 -1.90
N MET A 51 -4.79 -11.70 -2.17
CA MET A 51 -3.52 -10.98 -2.35
C MET A 51 -3.54 -10.11 -3.61
N GLU A 52 -4.15 -10.58 -4.70
CA GLU A 52 -4.31 -9.80 -5.93
C GLU A 52 -5.21 -8.58 -5.72
N HIS A 53 -6.31 -8.73 -4.98
CA HIS A 53 -7.15 -7.59 -4.58
C HIS A 53 -6.38 -6.60 -3.68
N ALA A 54 -5.58 -7.10 -2.75
CA ALA A 54 -4.74 -6.25 -1.89
C ALA A 54 -3.69 -5.48 -2.71
N SER A 55 -2.98 -6.14 -3.63
CA SER A 55 -2.01 -5.52 -4.54
C SER A 55 -2.67 -4.44 -5.42
N THR A 56 -3.86 -4.73 -5.96
CA THR A 56 -4.63 -3.77 -6.78
C THR A 56 -5.08 -2.57 -5.95
N ALA A 57 -5.58 -2.79 -4.73
CA ALA A 57 -5.99 -1.72 -3.83
C ALA A 57 -4.82 -0.80 -3.46
N VAL A 58 -3.65 -1.38 -3.12
CA VAL A 58 -2.42 -0.62 -2.85
C VAL A 58 -1.99 0.19 -4.08
N GLY A 59 -2.08 -0.40 -5.28
CA GLY A 59 -1.81 0.29 -6.54
C GLY A 59 -2.73 1.51 -6.73
N SER A 60 -4.03 1.33 -6.58
CA SER A 60 -5.02 2.42 -6.72
C SER A 60 -4.81 3.55 -5.72
N VAL A 61 -4.48 3.23 -4.47
CA VAL A 61 -4.14 4.23 -3.44
C VAL A 61 -2.86 4.97 -3.82
N SER A 62 -1.84 4.27 -4.28
CA SER A 62 -0.58 4.87 -4.74
C SER A 62 -0.80 5.86 -5.88
N ASP A 63 -1.63 5.49 -6.87
CA ASP A 63 -1.96 6.38 -8.00
C ASP A 63 -2.74 7.61 -7.53
N SER A 64 -3.73 7.46 -6.64
CA SER A 64 -4.46 8.59 -6.06
C SER A 64 -3.54 9.55 -5.31
N LEU A 65 -2.63 9.03 -4.50
CA LEU A 65 -1.63 9.84 -3.77
C LEU A 65 -0.67 10.56 -4.72
N ARG A 66 -0.33 9.96 -5.88
CA ARG A 66 0.50 10.63 -6.89
C ARG A 66 -0.20 11.87 -7.45
N TYR A 67 -1.49 11.77 -7.78
CA TYR A 67 -2.27 12.94 -8.22
C TYR A 67 -2.35 14.02 -7.15
N GLU A 68 -2.50 13.65 -5.88
CA GLU A 68 -2.48 14.60 -4.78
C GLU A 68 -1.13 15.29 -4.62
N ALA A 69 -0.02 14.55 -4.71
CA ALA A 69 1.33 15.10 -4.64
C ALA A 69 1.61 16.10 -5.78
N GLU A 70 1.17 15.77 -7.00
CA GLU A 70 1.27 16.66 -8.17
C GLU A 70 0.41 17.93 -7.98
N SER A 71 -0.80 17.78 -7.47
CA SER A 71 -1.70 18.91 -7.15
C SER A 71 -1.06 19.84 -6.11
N LEU A 72 -0.55 19.29 -5.00
CA LEU A 72 0.14 20.06 -3.97
C LEU A 72 1.39 20.77 -4.51
N SER A 73 2.16 20.12 -5.36
CA SER A 73 3.31 20.74 -6.02
C SER A 73 2.89 21.92 -6.90
N SER A 74 1.78 21.79 -7.64
CA SER A 74 1.22 22.87 -8.44
C SER A 74 0.70 24.03 -7.57
N MET A 75 0.01 23.72 -6.46
CA MET A 75 -0.42 24.73 -5.48
C MET A 75 0.77 25.46 -4.87
N GLY A 76 1.83 24.75 -4.52
CA GLY A 76 3.06 25.34 -4.00
C GLY A 76 3.67 26.38 -4.96
N ARG A 77 3.73 26.04 -6.25
CA ARG A 77 4.17 26.99 -7.31
C ARG A 77 3.24 28.18 -7.45
N THR A 78 1.93 27.96 -7.39
CA THR A 78 0.95 29.03 -7.44
C THR A 78 1.13 30.00 -6.26
N TYR A 79 1.29 29.49 -5.05
CA TYR A 79 1.54 30.33 -3.87
C TYR A 79 2.88 31.08 -3.96
N GLN A 80 3.91 30.49 -4.53
CA GLN A 80 5.18 31.17 -4.79
C GLN A 80 4.97 32.34 -5.77
N ASN A 81 4.28 32.14 -6.89
CA ASN A 81 4.01 33.18 -7.86
C ASN A 81 3.19 34.33 -7.25
N ILE A 82 2.20 34.02 -6.41
CA ILE A 82 1.43 35.02 -5.67
C ILE A 82 2.36 35.79 -4.72
N SER A 83 3.22 35.09 -3.98
CA SER A 83 4.18 35.73 -3.08
C SER A 83 5.13 36.69 -3.81
N GLU A 84 5.62 36.30 -4.98
CA GLU A 84 6.47 37.16 -5.84
C GLU A 84 5.68 38.35 -6.36
N GLY A 85 4.46 38.18 -6.82
CA GLY A 85 3.57 39.29 -7.23
C GLY A 85 3.27 40.25 -6.10
N LEU A 86 3.00 39.77 -4.89
CA LEU A 86 2.83 40.62 -3.70
C LEU A 86 4.11 41.40 -3.35
N GLY A 87 5.28 40.79 -3.57
CA GLY A 87 6.56 41.48 -3.40
C GLY A 87 6.75 42.66 -4.36
N MET A 88 6.31 42.53 -5.60
CA MET A 88 6.34 43.65 -6.56
C MET A 88 5.34 44.76 -6.15
N VAL A 89 4.18 44.42 -5.66
CA VAL A 89 3.19 45.39 -5.16
C VAL A 89 3.71 46.07 -3.89
N GLU A 90 4.28 45.32 -2.95
CA GLU A 90 4.98 45.86 -1.76
C GLU A 90 5.98 46.93 -2.15
N GLY A 91 6.90 46.62 -3.09
CA GLY A 91 7.89 47.56 -3.57
C GLY A 91 7.31 48.81 -4.22
N GLY A 92 6.23 48.65 -5.01
CA GLY A 92 5.53 49.77 -5.63
C GLY A 92 4.90 50.74 -4.61
N PHE A 93 4.31 50.22 -3.54
CA PHE A 93 3.75 51.03 -2.46
C PHE A 93 4.85 51.76 -1.65
N ASP A 94 5.99 51.08 -1.39
CA ASP A 94 7.12 51.71 -0.72
C ASP A 94 7.72 52.84 -1.55
N GLU A 95 7.83 52.68 -2.87
CA GLU A 95 8.29 53.72 -3.79
C GLU A 95 7.32 54.90 -3.83
N LEU A 96 6.01 54.65 -3.89
CA LEU A 96 5.00 55.71 -3.84
C LEU A 96 5.05 56.47 -2.52
N ALA A 97 5.13 55.78 -1.39
CA ALA A 97 5.27 56.40 -0.07
C ALA A 97 6.54 57.28 0.01
N SER A 98 7.66 56.80 -0.50
CA SER A 98 8.94 57.51 -0.54
C SER A 98 8.84 58.76 -1.44
N SER A 99 8.26 58.61 -2.63
CA SER A 99 8.07 59.73 -3.59
C SER A 99 7.18 60.84 -3.02
N LEU A 100 6.08 60.47 -2.38
CA LEU A 100 5.16 61.45 -1.74
C LEU A 100 5.86 62.18 -0.59
N ARG A 101 6.68 61.51 0.22
CA ARG A 101 7.47 62.16 1.27
C ARG A 101 8.56 63.11 0.68
N ALA A 102 9.18 62.71 -0.45
CA ALA A 102 10.11 63.57 -1.14
C ALA A 102 9.46 64.83 -1.69
N VAL A 103 8.33 64.66 -2.40
CA VAL A 103 7.54 65.79 -2.90
C VAL A 103 7.08 66.71 -1.74
N SER A 104 6.57 66.14 -0.64
CA SER A 104 6.17 66.94 0.54
C SER A 104 7.35 67.74 1.12
N ARG A 105 8.56 67.21 1.14
CA ARG A 105 9.77 67.91 1.62
C ARG A 105 10.20 69.02 0.68
N GLU A 106 10.23 68.76 -0.62
CA GLU A 106 10.63 69.75 -1.63
C GLU A 106 9.65 70.93 -1.69
N LEU A 107 8.34 70.63 -1.61
CA LEU A 107 7.32 71.63 -1.67
C LEU A 107 7.08 72.37 -0.34
N GLY A 108 7.54 71.79 0.79
CA GLY A 108 7.39 72.39 2.12
C GLY A 108 8.21 73.67 2.31
N GLY A 109 9.25 73.89 1.45
CA GLY A 109 10.01 75.14 1.40
C GLY A 109 9.36 76.24 0.54
N SER A 110 8.26 75.95 -0.16
CA SER A 110 7.62 76.85 -1.11
C SER A 110 6.38 77.52 -0.47
N SER A 111 6.31 78.85 -0.54
CA SER A 111 5.12 79.62 -0.11
C SER A 111 3.87 79.39 -0.98
N LEU A 112 3.97 78.61 -2.05
CA LEU A 112 2.91 78.35 -3.03
C LEU A 112 1.94 77.25 -2.63
N ILE A 113 2.32 76.40 -1.66
CA ILE A 113 1.50 75.23 -1.27
C ILE A 113 1.02 75.39 0.17
N SER A 114 -0.30 75.12 0.40
CA SER A 114 -0.85 75.20 1.74
C SER A 114 -0.37 74.03 2.64
N GLU A 115 -0.16 74.32 3.92
CA GLU A 115 0.21 73.34 4.92
C GLU A 115 -0.76 72.14 4.97
N ASN A 116 -2.02 72.39 4.65
CA ASN A 116 -3.01 71.31 4.56
C ASN A 116 -2.75 70.34 3.41
N THR A 117 -2.23 70.78 2.28
CA THR A 117 -1.83 69.95 1.14
C THR A 117 -0.57 69.12 1.50
N LEU A 118 0.38 69.70 2.18
CA LEU A 118 1.58 68.95 2.67
C LEU A 118 1.20 67.84 3.68
N ARG A 119 0.23 68.14 4.59
CA ARG A 119 -0.32 67.15 5.52
C ARG A 119 -0.99 66.00 4.79
N LYS A 120 -1.74 66.27 3.73
CA LYS A 120 -2.38 65.25 2.90
C LYS A 120 -1.37 64.35 2.20
N PHE A 121 -0.27 64.93 1.64
CA PHE A 121 0.79 64.09 1.05
C PHE A 121 1.46 63.17 2.08
N ASN A 122 1.75 63.68 3.28
CA ASN A 122 2.32 62.85 4.34
C ASN A 122 1.31 61.76 4.82
N SER A 123 0.03 62.08 5.00
CA SER A 123 -0.98 61.11 5.34
C SER A 123 -1.11 60.01 4.27
N SER A 124 -1.13 60.38 2.99
CA SER A 124 -1.14 59.40 1.89
C SER A 124 0.12 58.53 1.85
N ALA A 125 1.27 59.12 2.15
CA ALA A 125 2.52 58.38 2.22
C ALA A 125 2.48 57.35 3.37
N ASP A 126 1.90 57.71 4.52
CA ASP A 126 1.73 56.77 5.65
C ASP A 126 0.73 55.67 5.34
N GLU A 127 -0.37 56.00 4.61
CA GLU A 127 -1.36 54.99 4.12
C GLU A 127 -0.70 54.00 3.15
N PHE A 128 0.14 54.46 2.20
CA PHE A 128 0.87 53.59 1.30
C PHE A 128 1.91 52.73 2.05
N SER A 129 2.57 53.30 3.05
CA SER A 129 3.52 52.53 3.89
C SER A 129 2.81 51.46 4.72
N ALA A 130 1.61 51.74 5.22
CA ALA A 130 0.76 50.74 5.89
C ALA A 130 0.30 49.65 4.92
N ALA A 131 -0.10 50.02 3.70
CA ALA A 131 -0.45 49.07 2.64
C ALA A 131 0.73 48.15 2.30
N SER A 132 1.93 48.72 2.10
CA SER A 132 3.17 47.96 1.87
C SER A 132 3.42 46.94 2.98
N SER A 133 3.28 47.30 4.25
CA SER A 133 3.39 46.40 5.38
C SER A 133 2.39 45.26 5.34
N ASN A 134 1.13 45.53 4.93
CA ASN A 134 0.11 44.50 4.77
C ASN A 134 0.46 43.50 3.64
N PHE A 135 0.96 44.00 2.51
CA PHE A 135 1.43 43.15 1.41
C PHE A 135 2.65 42.32 1.81
N LYS A 136 3.58 42.86 2.59
CA LYS A 136 4.70 42.11 3.17
C LYS A 136 4.24 40.94 4.03
N ASN A 137 3.24 41.16 4.88
CA ASN A 137 2.66 40.11 5.73
C ASN A 137 1.95 39.04 4.90
N ALA A 138 1.19 39.44 3.88
CA ALA A 138 0.53 38.53 2.96
C ALA A 138 1.54 37.69 2.18
N LYS A 139 2.60 38.31 1.64
CA LYS A 139 3.72 37.62 0.99
C LYS A 139 4.36 36.55 1.88
N ALA A 140 4.64 36.88 3.16
CA ALA A 140 5.18 35.92 4.11
C ALA A 140 4.22 34.73 4.32
N SER A 141 2.92 34.97 4.40
CA SER A 141 1.89 33.93 4.53
C SER A 141 1.84 33.03 3.31
N PHE A 142 1.87 33.56 2.10
CA PHE A 142 1.90 32.76 0.87
C PHE A 142 3.21 31.97 0.71
N SER A 143 4.35 32.54 1.12
CA SER A 143 5.62 31.80 1.17
C SER A 143 5.56 30.60 2.15
N ALA A 144 4.92 30.79 3.32
CA ALA A 144 4.71 29.71 4.28
C ALA A 144 3.79 28.60 3.72
N LEU A 145 2.70 28.99 3.00
CA LEU A 145 1.82 28.05 2.33
C LEU A 145 2.53 27.28 1.22
N SER A 146 3.38 27.93 0.42
CA SER A 146 4.21 27.28 -0.61
C SER A 146 5.11 26.22 0.00
N ASN A 147 5.82 26.56 1.08
CA ASN A 147 6.70 25.64 1.78
C ASN A 147 5.93 24.45 2.39
N SER A 148 4.73 24.71 2.94
CA SER A 148 3.88 23.65 3.49
C SER A 148 3.39 22.69 2.41
N ALA A 149 2.96 23.21 1.25
CA ALA A 149 2.54 22.41 0.11
C ALA A 149 3.70 21.55 -0.43
N ALA A 150 4.91 22.10 -0.52
CA ALA A 150 6.10 21.35 -0.93
C ALA A 150 6.46 20.23 0.06
N ARG A 151 6.36 20.49 1.36
CA ARG A 151 6.58 19.46 2.39
C ARG A 151 5.55 18.35 2.30
N MET A 152 4.26 18.69 2.21
CA MET A 152 3.18 17.70 2.08
C MET A 152 3.37 16.83 0.82
N SER A 153 3.71 17.45 -0.32
CA SER A 153 4.03 16.70 -1.55
C SER A 153 5.18 15.72 -1.35
N SER A 154 6.24 16.12 -0.62
CA SER A 154 7.37 15.25 -0.30
C SER A 154 7.00 14.10 0.62
N GLU A 155 6.17 14.34 1.65
CA GLU A 155 5.67 13.32 2.57
C GLU A 155 4.78 12.30 1.86
N ILE A 156 3.92 12.76 0.95
CA ILE A 156 3.10 11.88 0.10
C ILE A 156 3.99 11.02 -0.80
N ASN A 157 5.02 11.57 -1.43
CA ASN A 157 5.96 10.80 -2.24
C ASN A 157 6.71 9.72 -1.43
N SER A 158 7.06 10.00 -0.17
CA SER A 158 7.61 9.01 0.75
C SER A 158 6.59 7.89 1.04
N THR A 159 5.32 8.25 1.25
CA THR A 159 4.23 7.28 1.44
C THR A 159 4.04 6.40 0.21
N ILE A 160 4.08 6.98 -1.00
CA ILE A 160 4.01 6.22 -2.26
C ILE A 160 5.16 5.20 -2.36
N SER A 161 6.36 5.59 -1.98
CA SER A 161 7.52 4.68 -1.96
C SER A 161 7.30 3.50 -0.99
N SER A 162 6.75 3.77 0.19
CA SER A 162 6.39 2.75 1.17
C SER A 162 5.29 1.81 0.66
N LEU A 163 4.25 2.35 0.01
CA LEU A 163 3.19 1.55 -0.62
C LEU A 163 3.72 0.68 -1.75
N THR A 164 4.69 1.16 -2.52
CA THR A 164 5.35 0.37 -3.56
C THR A 164 6.10 -0.82 -2.95
N SER A 165 6.78 -0.63 -1.82
CA SER A 165 7.40 -1.73 -1.07
C SER A 165 6.36 -2.75 -0.62
N VAL A 166 5.26 -2.29 0.01
CA VAL A 166 4.16 -3.17 0.44
C VAL A 166 3.57 -3.96 -0.73
N LYS A 167 3.40 -3.34 -1.90
CA LYS A 167 2.95 -4.04 -3.11
C LYS A 167 3.90 -5.17 -3.51
N ASN A 168 5.21 -4.90 -3.49
CA ASN A 168 6.22 -5.92 -3.80
C ASN A 168 6.19 -7.06 -2.77
N ASP A 169 6.06 -6.74 -1.48
CA ASP A 169 5.96 -7.74 -0.41
C ASP A 169 4.71 -8.62 -0.58
N VAL A 170 3.59 -8.06 -1.02
CA VAL A 170 2.36 -8.81 -1.33
C VAL A 170 2.58 -9.75 -2.53
N GLU A 171 3.26 -9.31 -3.59
CA GLU A 171 3.57 -10.16 -4.74
C GLU A 171 4.54 -11.29 -4.34
N GLU A 172 5.53 -11.03 -3.52
CA GLU A 172 6.45 -12.06 -2.99
C GLU A 172 5.70 -13.06 -2.09
N ALA A 173 4.79 -12.57 -1.24
CA ALA A 173 3.93 -13.42 -0.42
C ALA A 173 3.04 -14.33 -1.29
N LYS A 174 2.47 -13.81 -2.39
CA LYS A 174 1.68 -14.57 -3.36
C LYS A 174 2.47 -15.73 -3.98
N GLU A 175 3.72 -15.47 -4.37
CA GLU A 175 4.60 -16.51 -4.90
C GLU A 175 4.96 -17.55 -3.82
N SER A 176 5.15 -17.11 -2.58
CA SER A 176 5.44 -18.01 -1.46
C SER A 176 4.23 -18.89 -1.14
N VAL A 177 3.02 -18.35 -1.16
CA VAL A 177 1.78 -19.11 -1.00
C VAL A 177 1.67 -20.19 -2.07
N ARG A 178 1.86 -19.85 -3.34
CA ARG A 178 1.83 -20.83 -4.44
C ARG A 178 2.82 -21.96 -4.22
N ARG A 179 4.06 -21.65 -3.79
CA ARG A 179 5.09 -22.68 -3.49
C ARG A 179 4.69 -23.60 -2.36
N VAL A 180 4.09 -23.05 -1.29
CA VAL A 180 3.62 -23.85 -0.15
C VAL A 180 2.49 -24.79 -0.59
N PHE A 181 1.51 -24.32 -1.34
CA PHE A 181 0.41 -25.15 -1.82
C PHE A 181 0.86 -26.20 -2.83
N TRP A 182 1.84 -25.88 -3.69
CA TRP A 182 2.48 -26.88 -4.55
C TRP A 182 3.16 -28.00 -3.73
N GLY A 183 3.91 -27.64 -2.70
CA GLY A 183 4.54 -28.58 -1.78
C GLY A 183 3.51 -29.45 -1.05
N LEU A 184 2.39 -28.85 -0.61
CA LEU A 184 1.29 -29.57 0.06
C LEU A 184 0.62 -30.57 -0.87
N ARG A 185 0.37 -30.22 -2.14
CA ARG A 185 -0.13 -31.17 -3.15
C ARG A 185 0.82 -32.31 -3.40
N ALA A 186 2.11 -32.02 -3.54
CA ALA A 186 3.13 -33.06 -3.73
C ALA A 186 3.20 -34.01 -2.52
N ALA A 187 3.15 -33.47 -1.30
CA ALA A 187 3.13 -34.25 -0.07
C ALA A 187 1.86 -35.12 0.05
N LEU A 188 0.69 -34.58 -0.30
CA LEU A 188 -0.58 -35.33 -0.30
C LEU A 188 -0.52 -36.48 -1.29
N LEU A 189 -0.04 -36.25 -2.51
CA LEU A 189 0.07 -37.26 -3.56
C LEU A 189 1.06 -38.36 -3.16
N LEU A 190 2.25 -37.99 -2.70
CA LEU A 190 3.26 -38.94 -2.24
C LEU A 190 2.79 -39.76 -1.03
N GLY A 191 2.12 -39.09 -0.07
CA GLY A 191 1.53 -39.73 1.09
C GLY A 191 0.45 -40.77 0.71
N THR A 192 -0.41 -40.41 -0.25
CA THR A 192 -1.44 -41.32 -0.78
C THR A 192 -0.80 -42.52 -1.48
N ILE A 193 0.21 -42.32 -2.31
CA ILE A 193 0.93 -43.40 -2.99
C ILE A 193 1.60 -44.33 -1.97
N ALA A 194 2.29 -43.78 -0.97
CA ALA A 194 2.94 -44.53 0.08
C ALA A 194 1.94 -45.41 0.88
N ALA A 195 0.80 -44.80 1.26
CA ALA A 195 -0.25 -45.50 1.97
C ALA A 195 -0.87 -46.65 1.13
N VAL A 196 -1.12 -46.42 -0.15
CA VAL A 196 -1.61 -47.47 -1.08
C VAL A 196 -0.60 -48.62 -1.20
N LEU A 197 0.69 -48.29 -1.30
CA LEU A 197 1.74 -49.33 -1.35
C LEU A 197 1.80 -50.16 -0.06
N ILE A 198 1.66 -49.54 1.12
CA ILE A 198 1.59 -50.26 2.40
C ILE A 198 0.42 -51.22 2.44
N PHE A 199 -0.76 -50.80 1.99
CA PHE A 199 -1.96 -51.65 1.95
C PHE A 199 -1.80 -52.77 0.91
N LEU A 200 -1.16 -52.55 -0.23
CA LEU A 200 -0.83 -53.59 -1.22
C LEU A 200 0.10 -54.64 -0.62
N ILE A 201 1.14 -54.23 0.10
CA ILE A 201 2.05 -55.13 0.79
C ILE A 201 1.30 -55.99 1.83
N LEU A 202 0.34 -55.37 2.58
CA LEU A 202 -0.50 -56.05 3.54
C LEU A 202 -1.37 -57.12 2.86
N ILE A 203 -1.97 -56.80 1.71
CA ILE A 203 -2.79 -57.72 0.92
C ILE A 203 -1.90 -58.91 0.43
N CYS A 204 -0.73 -58.62 -0.15
CA CYS A 204 0.18 -59.65 -0.63
C CYS A 204 0.67 -60.60 0.50
N TYR A 205 0.99 -60.01 1.66
CA TYR A 205 1.39 -60.80 2.83
C TYR A 205 0.23 -61.69 3.33
N SER A 206 -0.99 -61.14 3.40
CA SER A 206 -2.19 -61.86 3.83
C SER A 206 -2.58 -62.99 2.84
N ALA A 207 -2.41 -62.75 1.54
CA ALA A 207 -2.59 -63.75 0.51
C ALA A 207 -1.59 -64.91 0.62
N GLY A 208 -0.31 -64.59 0.92
CA GLY A 208 0.71 -65.60 1.16
C GLY A 208 0.48 -66.47 2.40
N ILE A 209 -0.27 -66.01 3.39
CA ILE A 209 -0.73 -66.78 4.54
C ILE A 209 -1.82 -67.76 4.17
N LEU A 210 -2.61 -67.49 3.16
CA LEU A 210 -3.72 -68.31 2.69
C LEU A 210 -3.26 -69.44 1.77
N LEU A 211 -2.19 -69.28 1.05
CA LEU A 211 -1.52 -70.30 0.23
C LEU A 211 -0.72 -71.25 1.09
#